data_1c2e0e9eecdf4371a429f8be8ab4644c
#
_entry.id   1c2e0e9eecdf4371a429f8be8ab4644c
#
_cell.length_a   1.000
_cell.length_b   1.000
_cell.length_c   1.000
_cell.angle_alpha   90.00
_cell.angle_beta   90.00
_cell.angle_gamma   90.00
#
_symmetry.space_group_name_H-M   'P 1'
#
loop_
_entity.id
_entity.type
_entity.pdbx_description
1 polymer ?
#
loop_
_entity_poly.entity_id
_entity_poly.type
_entity_poly.pdbx_seq_one_letter_code
_entity_poly.pdbx_strand_id
1 'polypeptide(L)'
;MRAITGSSLRRSALALGAALGLVLVAAFPAAAQTKLKMVLNWKYQGPQGFFFVADDKGYFKAEGIEITIDQGDGSATPIPKVASGAYDIGFGDINALIDFASKRPDEAPIAVYVMFNRPPFTVAVKADSPIKTPKDFEGKTLGGAANDGALKLFPALCKLTKIDCSKVAITNFAPNLREQMLMQGQVDGAFGYVNTIRFSAKLSGIDPDKQMRFINYGDYGMDLYSNAIIVSKKLVKEKPEVVRGFVRALNKAVIDSLKDPKMAVAAVAKREPLINPAVELERFDATLKDEMNHPEIARIGLGNIDDTRLKKAIDILVDASQLPRTPKVEEIFTHEFLPPPADLPKALF
;
A
#
# COMPACT_ATOMS: atom_id res chain seq x y z
N MET A 1 -74.01 -38.04 73.14
CA MET A 1 -73.29 -37.19 74.09
C MET A 1 -72.23 -36.35 73.33
N ARG A 2 -72.39 -35.05 73.46
CA ARG A 2 -71.40 -33.97 73.25
C ARG A 2 -70.60 -34.03 71.97
N ALA A 3 -70.79 -33.18 70.97
CA ALA A 3 -70.52 -31.76 70.84
C ALA A 3 -69.03 -31.45 70.90
N ILE A 4 -68.57 -30.72 69.94
CA ILE A 4 -67.83 -29.45 69.97
C ILE A 4 -67.15 -29.20 68.62
N THR A 5 -67.69 -28.31 67.83
CA THR A 5 -67.19 -27.02 67.43
C THR A 5 -65.70 -26.93 67.04
N GLY A 6 -65.42 -26.36 65.97
CA GLY A 6 -64.11 -25.76 65.76
C GLY A 6 -63.83 -25.22 64.37
N SER A 7 -64.19 -24.01 64.21
CA SER A 7 -63.48 -22.89 63.62
C SER A 7 -62.90 -23.01 62.17
N SER A 8 -63.50 -22.18 61.43
CA SER A 8 -62.96 -21.65 60.16
C SER A 8 -61.56 -21.09 60.26
N LEU A 9 -60.70 -21.51 59.48
CA LEU A 9 -59.45 -20.78 59.20
C LEU A 9 -59.33 -20.52 57.66
N ARG A 10 -59.68 -19.30 57.34
CA ARG A 10 -59.38 -18.73 56.05
C ARG A 10 -57.86 -18.68 55.94
N ARG A 11 -57.31 -19.44 55.05
CA ARG A 11 -55.96 -19.26 54.63
C ARG A 11 -55.93 -18.55 53.26
N SER A 12 -55.56 -17.29 53.33
CA SER A 12 -55.28 -16.44 52.21
C SER A 12 -54.10 -17.05 51.46
N ALA A 13 -54.33 -17.59 50.27
CA ALA A 13 -53.24 -17.96 49.33
C ALA A 13 -52.72 -16.70 48.74
N LEU A 14 -51.52 -16.28 49.18
CA LEU A 14 -50.69 -15.32 48.46
C LEU A 14 -50.20 -16.00 47.20
N ALA A 15 -50.75 -15.58 46.08
CA ALA A 15 -50.18 -15.90 44.74
C ALA A 15 -48.92 -15.09 44.57
N LEU A 16 -47.76 -15.72 44.77
CA LEU A 16 -46.47 -15.17 44.36
C LEU A 16 -46.37 -15.29 42.87
N GLY A 17 -46.72 -14.23 42.15
CA GLY A 17 -46.49 -14.10 40.71
C GLY A 17 -45.00 -13.93 40.47
N ALA A 18 -44.30 -15.01 40.15
CA ALA A 18 -42.95 -14.94 39.58
C ALA A 18 -43.07 -14.37 38.18
N ALA A 19 -42.87 -13.05 38.05
CA ALA A 19 -42.66 -12.42 36.77
C ALA A 19 -41.28 -12.86 36.27
N LEU A 20 -41.23 -13.94 35.46
CA LEU A 20 -40.09 -14.28 34.64
C LEU A 20 -39.94 -13.17 33.58
N GLY A 21 -39.16 -12.15 33.88
CA GLY A 21 -38.68 -11.21 32.90
C GLY A 21 -37.79 -11.95 31.87
N LEU A 22 -38.41 -12.35 30.76
CA LEU A 22 -37.66 -12.78 29.57
C LEU A 22 -36.91 -11.55 29.07
N VAL A 23 -35.65 -11.39 29.49
CA VAL A 23 -34.70 -10.50 28.80
C VAL A 23 -34.45 -11.17 27.47
N LEU A 24 -35.19 -10.75 26.45
CA LEU A 24 -34.79 -10.99 25.04
C LEU A 24 -33.47 -10.23 24.86
N VAL A 25 -32.35 -10.91 25.10
CA VAL A 25 -31.07 -10.52 24.55
C VAL A 25 -31.26 -10.71 23.04
N ALA A 26 -31.56 -9.61 22.35
CA ALA A 26 -31.49 -9.56 20.90
C ALA A 26 -30.06 -9.93 20.54
N ALA A 27 -29.82 -11.23 20.27
CA ALA A 27 -28.62 -11.67 19.63
C ALA A 27 -28.64 -11.02 18.24
N PHE A 28 -28.04 -9.83 18.14
CA PHE A 28 -27.67 -9.29 16.83
C PHE A 28 -26.87 -10.41 16.17
N PRO A 29 -27.28 -10.91 15.00
CA PRO A 29 -26.45 -11.86 14.28
C PRO A 29 -25.09 -11.21 14.11
N ALA A 30 -24.06 -11.82 14.67
CA ALA A 30 -22.70 -11.39 14.41
C ALA A 30 -22.58 -11.42 12.88
N ALA A 31 -22.60 -10.26 12.25
CA ALA A 31 -22.50 -10.17 10.80
C ALA A 31 -21.22 -10.93 10.42
N ALA A 32 -21.38 -11.96 9.56
CA ALA A 32 -20.24 -12.77 9.16
C ALA A 32 -19.18 -11.85 8.56
N GLN A 33 -17.96 -11.92 9.09
CA GLN A 33 -16.85 -11.09 8.60
C GLN A 33 -16.62 -11.32 7.12
N THR A 34 -16.41 -10.25 6.37
CA THR A 34 -16.01 -10.34 4.97
C THR A 34 -14.55 -10.72 4.90
N LYS A 35 -14.25 -11.88 4.31
CA LYS A 35 -12.88 -12.32 4.06
C LYS A 35 -12.33 -11.58 2.86
N LEU A 36 -11.16 -10.95 3.02
CA LEU A 36 -10.44 -10.25 1.98
C LEU A 36 -9.02 -10.79 1.85
N LYS A 37 -8.54 -10.84 0.61
CA LYS A 37 -7.13 -11.12 0.29
C LYS A 37 -6.48 -9.87 -0.23
N MET A 38 -5.36 -9.48 0.39
CA MET A 38 -4.54 -8.35 -0.01
C MET A 38 -3.16 -8.81 -0.44
N VAL A 39 -2.64 -8.25 -1.54
CA VAL A 39 -1.26 -8.41 -1.97
C VAL A 39 -0.50 -7.09 -1.84
N LEU A 40 0.69 -7.15 -1.27
CA LEU A 40 1.58 -6.00 -1.11
C LEU A 40 2.42 -5.78 -2.38
N ASN A 41 3.02 -4.59 -2.45
CA ASN A 41 3.96 -4.20 -3.48
C ASN A 41 5.30 -4.96 -3.38
N TRP A 42 5.70 -5.34 -2.17
CA TRP A 42 7.03 -5.85 -1.84
C TRP A 42 7.02 -6.79 -0.64
N LYS A 43 8.20 -7.11 -0.12
CA LYS A 43 8.41 -7.93 1.07
C LYS A 43 7.93 -7.20 2.34
N TYR A 44 7.77 -7.94 3.44
CA TYR A 44 7.44 -7.36 4.73
C TYR A 44 8.63 -6.56 5.25
N GLN A 45 8.49 -5.24 5.22
CA GLN A 45 9.48 -4.27 5.65
C GLN A 45 8.76 -3.15 6.44
N GLY A 46 9.51 -2.26 7.06
CA GLY A 46 8.94 -1.16 7.85
C GLY A 46 7.74 -0.44 7.20
N PRO A 47 7.85 -0.02 5.92
CA PRO A 47 6.76 0.71 5.24
C PRO A 47 5.44 -0.06 5.08
N GLN A 48 5.44 -1.39 5.17
CA GLN A 48 4.21 -2.20 5.15
C GLN A 48 3.57 -2.34 6.53
N GLY A 49 4.21 -1.81 7.57
CA GLY A 49 3.76 -1.90 8.96
C GLY A 49 2.36 -1.32 9.20
N PHE A 50 1.93 -0.32 8.46
CA PHE A 50 0.59 0.27 8.55
C PHE A 50 -0.52 -0.78 8.46
N PHE A 51 -0.39 -1.72 7.53
CA PHE A 51 -1.39 -2.78 7.31
C PHE A 51 -1.45 -3.75 8.49
N PHE A 52 -0.29 -4.07 9.05
CA PHE A 52 -0.17 -4.98 10.19
C PHE A 52 -0.59 -4.32 11.49
N VAL A 53 -0.41 -3.01 11.65
CA VAL A 53 -0.98 -2.25 12.78
C VAL A 53 -2.50 -2.27 12.72
N ALA A 54 -3.11 -2.08 11.54
CA ALA A 54 -4.55 -2.15 11.37
C ALA A 54 -5.11 -3.52 11.77
N ASP A 55 -4.40 -4.60 11.42
CA ASP A 55 -4.77 -5.98 11.75
C ASP A 55 -4.57 -6.25 13.27
N ASP A 56 -3.37 -5.99 13.81
CA ASP A 56 -3.01 -6.24 15.21
C ASP A 56 -3.89 -5.49 16.21
N LYS A 57 -4.29 -4.26 15.87
CA LYS A 57 -5.19 -3.45 16.69
C LYS A 57 -6.68 -3.78 16.49
N GLY A 58 -6.97 -4.73 15.61
CA GLY A 58 -8.34 -5.15 15.31
C GLY A 58 -9.16 -4.10 14.57
N TYR A 59 -8.53 -3.14 13.88
CA TYR A 59 -9.26 -2.10 13.14
C TYR A 59 -10.02 -2.68 11.97
N PHE A 60 -9.43 -3.63 11.23
CA PHE A 60 -10.15 -4.36 10.19
C PHE A 60 -11.30 -5.19 10.77
N LYS A 61 -11.06 -5.87 11.89
CA LYS A 61 -12.08 -6.67 12.58
C LYS A 61 -13.27 -5.81 13.04
N ALA A 62 -13.01 -4.60 13.52
CA ALA A 62 -14.05 -3.66 13.94
C ALA A 62 -14.94 -3.19 12.77
N GLU A 63 -14.40 -3.22 11.54
CA GLU A 63 -15.14 -2.95 10.30
C GLU A 63 -15.74 -4.22 9.67
N GLY A 64 -15.77 -5.34 10.40
CA GLY A 64 -16.30 -6.61 9.89
C GLY A 64 -15.43 -7.27 8.83
N ILE A 65 -14.14 -6.99 8.81
CA ILE A 65 -13.17 -7.52 7.83
C ILE A 65 -12.23 -8.52 8.50
N GLU A 66 -12.09 -9.69 7.89
CA GLU A 66 -11.04 -10.67 8.12
C GLU A 66 -10.09 -10.61 6.92
N ILE A 67 -8.81 -10.26 7.14
CA ILE A 67 -7.87 -10.02 6.04
C ILE A 67 -6.69 -10.98 6.06
N THR A 68 -6.31 -11.47 4.87
CA THR A 68 -5.03 -12.13 4.63
C THR A 68 -4.16 -11.20 3.79
N ILE A 69 -2.91 -10.97 4.22
CA ILE A 69 -1.98 -10.05 3.57
C ILE A 69 -0.77 -10.83 3.10
N ASP A 70 -0.53 -10.87 1.79
CA ASP A 70 0.59 -11.58 1.18
C ASP A 70 1.66 -10.63 0.66
N GLN A 71 2.91 -11.09 0.68
CA GLN A 71 4.04 -10.35 0.11
C GLN A 71 3.93 -10.21 -1.40
N GLY A 72 4.52 -9.13 -1.92
CA GLY A 72 4.72 -8.91 -3.36
C GLY A 72 6.16 -9.14 -3.80
N ASP A 73 6.37 -8.95 -5.11
CA ASP A 73 7.65 -9.11 -5.80
C ASP A 73 7.94 -7.95 -6.78
N GLY A 74 7.20 -6.87 -6.66
CA GLY A 74 7.31 -5.65 -7.46
C GLY A 74 6.04 -4.81 -7.36
N SER A 75 6.17 -3.49 -7.41
CA SER A 75 5.05 -2.57 -7.19
C SER A 75 3.99 -2.61 -8.32
N ALA A 76 4.32 -3.14 -9.48
CA ALA A 76 3.36 -3.39 -10.56
C ALA A 76 2.59 -4.71 -10.39
N THR A 77 3.06 -5.65 -9.56
CA THR A 77 2.43 -6.98 -9.35
C THR A 77 0.97 -6.91 -8.87
N PRO A 78 0.59 -6.01 -7.93
CA PRO A 78 -0.78 -5.98 -7.41
C PRO A 78 -1.85 -5.74 -8.47
N ILE A 79 -1.55 -4.96 -9.51
CA ILE A 79 -2.56 -4.54 -10.48
C ILE A 79 -3.18 -5.73 -11.23
N PRO A 80 -2.43 -6.58 -11.96
CA PRO A 80 -3.01 -7.74 -12.63
C PRO A 80 -3.59 -8.77 -11.67
N LYS A 81 -3.06 -8.91 -10.46
CA LYS A 81 -3.58 -9.84 -9.45
C LYS A 81 -4.97 -9.42 -8.93
N VAL A 82 -5.18 -8.12 -8.73
CA VAL A 82 -6.49 -7.59 -8.35
C VAL A 82 -7.46 -7.60 -9.54
N ALA A 83 -6.99 -7.24 -10.72
CA ALA A 83 -7.79 -7.28 -11.95
C ALA A 83 -8.32 -8.68 -12.26
N SER A 84 -7.51 -9.72 -12.05
CA SER A 84 -7.92 -11.13 -12.26
C SER A 84 -8.83 -11.69 -11.16
N GLY A 85 -9.01 -10.97 -10.04
CA GLY A 85 -9.77 -11.46 -8.89
C GLY A 85 -9.01 -12.46 -8.01
N ALA A 86 -7.70 -12.67 -8.22
CA ALA A 86 -6.87 -13.49 -7.34
C ALA A 86 -6.72 -12.84 -5.95
N TYR A 87 -6.80 -11.51 -5.90
CA TYR A 87 -6.83 -10.69 -4.71
C TYR A 87 -7.94 -9.65 -4.82
N ASP A 88 -8.49 -9.26 -3.67
CA ASP A 88 -9.54 -8.25 -3.57
C ASP A 88 -8.95 -6.84 -3.54
N ILE A 89 -7.79 -6.71 -2.87
CA ILE A 89 -7.09 -5.46 -2.62
C ILE A 89 -5.60 -5.66 -2.93
N GLY A 90 -4.98 -4.59 -3.43
CA GLY A 90 -3.54 -4.51 -3.64
C GLY A 90 -2.95 -3.23 -3.07
N PHE A 91 -1.71 -3.28 -2.63
CA PHE A 91 -0.89 -2.10 -2.42
C PHE A 91 0.14 -2.05 -3.55
N GLY A 92 -0.03 -1.14 -4.49
CA GLY A 92 0.74 -1.13 -5.73
C GLY A 92 0.87 0.24 -6.38
N ASP A 93 1.69 0.29 -7.41
CA ASP A 93 2.01 1.52 -8.12
C ASP A 93 0.85 1.99 -9.01
N ILE A 94 0.35 3.20 -8.75
CA ILE A 94 -0.74 3.82 -9.51
C ILE A 94 -0.34 4.04 -10.99
N ASN A 95 0.95 4.17 -11.30
CA ASN A 95 1.42 4.32 -12.68
C ASN A 95 1.26 3.01 -13.48
N ALA A 96 1.47 1.87 -12.82
CA ALA A 96 1.15 0.57 -13.43
C ALA A 96 -0.36 0.38 -13.62
N LEU A 97 -1.20 0.98 -12.75
CA LEU A 97 -2.64 1.00 -12.93
C LEU A 97 -3.03 1.87 -14.14
N ILE A 98 -2.40 3.03 -14.36
CA ILE A 98 -2.61 3.87 -15.53
C ILE A 98 -2.29 3.09 -16.82
N ASP A 99 -1.14 2.42 -16.87
CA ASP A 99 -0.76 1.57 -18.00
C ASP A 99 -1.79 0.46 -18.25
N PHE A 100 -2.20 -0.23 -17.20
CA PHE A 100 -3.20 -1.30 -17.29
C PHE A 100 -4.56 -0.78 -17.77
N ALA A 101 -5.05 0.32 -17.19
CA ALA A 101 -6.33 0.92 -17.55
C ALA A 101 -6.35 1.46 -18.98
N SER A 102 -5.21 1.94 -19.49
CA SER A 102 -5.07 2.33 -20.90
C SER A 102 -5.28 1.16 -21.86
N LYS A 103 -4.77 -0.04 -21.50
CA LYS A 103 -4.80 -1.24 -22.35
C LYS A 103 -6.05 -2.08 -22.14
N ARG A 104 -6.56 -2.12 -20.92
CA ARG A 104 -7.66 -3.02 -20.48
C ARG A 104 -8.64 -2.28 -19.57
N PRO A 105 -9.37 -1.26 -20.07
CA PRO A 105 -10.18 -0.36 -19.23
C PRO A 105 -11.31 -1.08 -18.46
N ASP A 106 -11.92 -2.09 -19.05
CA ASP A 106 -13.04 -2.80 -18.45
C ASP A 106 -12.63 -3.67 -17.26
N GLU A 107 -11.39 -4.15 -17.27
CA GLU A 107 -10.83 -5.01 -16.24
C GLU A 107 -10.01 -4.24 -15.18
N ALA A 108 -9.69 -2.98 -15.46
CA ALA A 108 -8.83 -2.19 -14.58
C ALA A 108 -9.44 -2.03 -13.18
N PRO A 109 -8.71 -2.35 -12.10
CA PRO A 109 -9.11 -1.99 -10.76
C PRO A 109 -9.08 -0.47 -10.56
N ILE A 110 -9.35 0.02 -9.35
CA ILE A 110 -9.37 1.44 -9.05
C ILE A 110 -8.57 1.74 -7.78
N ALA A 111 -7.85 2.85 -7.74
CA ALA A 111 -7.18 3.33 -6.54
C ALA A 111 -8.15 4.10 -5.65
N VAL A 112 -8.04 3.92 -4.31
CA VAL A 112 -8.93 4.53 -3.32
C VAL A 112 -8.20 5.26 -2.19
N TYR A 113 -6.88 5.12 -2.09
CA TYR A 113 -6.05 5.76 -1.07
C TYR A 113 -4.58 5.77 -1.52
N VAL A 114 -3.97 6.95 -1.74
CA VAL A 114 -2.56 7.06 -2.14
C VAL A 114 -1.68 7.21 -0.90
N MET A 115 -0.67 6.38 -0.78
CA MET A 115 0.28 6.44 0.34
C MET A 115 1.60 7.10 -0.05
N PHE A 116 2.10 6.86 -1.27
CA PHE A 116 3.36 7.44 -1.72
C PHE A 116 3.10 8.62 -2.66
N ASN A 117 3.22 9.82 -2.09
CA ASN A 117 2.92 11.09 -2.77
C ASN A 117 4.14 11.67 -3.51
N ARG A 118 5.31 11.02 -3.40
CA ARG A 118 6.53 11.36 -4.15
C ARG A 118 7.02 10.16 -4.93
N PRO A 119 7.70 10.37 -6.08
CA PRO A 119 8.23 9.28 -6.88
C PRO A 119 9.45 8.63 -6.22
N PRO A 120 9.37 7.36 -5.82
CA PRO A 120 10.49 6.65 -5.19
C PRO A 120 11.43 5.99 -6.21
N PHE A 121 11.14 6.11 -7.50
CA PHE A 121 11.78 5.38 -8.59
C PHE A 121 13.22 5.85 -8.82
N THR A 122 14.14 4.89 -8.92
CA THR A 122 15.57 5.16 -9.14
C THR A 122 16.24 4.07 -9.94
N VAL A 123 17.39 4.41 -10.52
CA VAL A 123 18.45 3.47 -10.89
C VAL A 123 19.59 3.70 -9.93
N ALA A 124 19.89 2.69 -9.10
CA ALA A 124 21.07 2.72 -8.25
C ALA A 124 22.29 2.22 -9.04
N VAL A 125 23.41 2.89 -8.89
CA VAL A 125 24.69 2.51 -9.48
C VAL A 125 25.78 2.52 -8.40
N LYS A 126 26.93 1.88 -8.64
CA LYS A 126 28.07 1.99 -7.73
C LYS A 126 28.58 3.43 -7.69
N ALA A 127 29.09 3.90 -6.56
CA ALA A 127 29.58 5.28 -6.39
C ALA A 127 30.71 5.63 -7.34
N ASP A 128 31.58 4.66 -7.66
CA ASP A 128 32.70 4.78 -8.59
C ASP A 128 32.30 4.59 -10.05
N SER A 129 31.03 4.25 -10.33
CA SER A 129 30.51 4.10 -11.69
C SER A 129 30.65 5.38 -12.51
N PRO A 130 30.98 5.29 -13.82
CA PRO A 130 30.95 6.43 -14.73
C PRO A 130 29.53 6.97 -14.97
N ILE A 131 28.49 6.20 -14.64
CA ILE A 131 27.08 6.59 -14.80
C ILE A 131 26.75 7.68 -13.78
N LYS A 132 26.43 8.89 -14.23
CA LYS A 132 26.06 10.05 -13.40
C LYS A 132 24.67 10.58 -13.73
N THR A 133 24.19 10.36 -14.92
CA THR A 133 22.91 10.84 -15.44
C THR A 133 22.24 9.75 -16.26
N PRO A 134 20.94 9.86 -16.60
CA PRO A 134 20.28 8.91 -17.50
C PRO A 134 20.95 8.76 -18.87
N LYS A 135 21.63 9.79 -19.40
CA LYS A 135 22.36 9.71 -20.67
C LYS A 135 23.47 8.68 -20.67
N ASP A 136 24.03 8.39 -19.51
CA ASP A 136 25.13 7.43 -19.37
C ASP A 136 24.63 5.98 -19.34
N PHE A 137 23.32 5.73 -19.45
CA PHE A 137 22.74 4.39 -19.50
C PHE A 137 22.92 3.73 -20.88
N GLU A 138 23.08 4.51 -21.96
CA GLU A 138 23.29 3.92 -23.29
C GLU A 138 24.55 3.04 -23.33
N GLY A 139 24.41 1.84 -23.86
CA GLY A 139 25.47 0.84 -23.88
C GLY A 139 25.72 0.09 -22.57
N LYS A 140 24.86 0.31 -21.56
CA LYS A 140 24.96 -0.33 -20.23
C LYS A 140 23.93 -1.44 -20.05
N THR A 141 24.18 -2.30 -19.08
CA THR A 141 23.24 -3.32 -18.61
C THR A 141 22.60 -2.86 -17.31
N LEU A 142 21.30 -2.63 -17.33
CA LEU A 142 20.52 -2.33 -16.13
C LEU A 142 19.67 -3.54 -15.75
N GLY A 143 19.45 -3.74 -14.45
CA GLY A 143 18.73 -4.92 -14.01
C GLY A 143 17.74 -4.67 -12.86
N GLY A 144 16.77 -5.57 -12.70
CA GLY A 144 15.79 -5.49 -11.64
C GLY A 144 14.74 -6.60 -11.68
N ALA A 145 13.85 -6.62 -10.70
CA ALA A 145 12.71 -7.52 -10.74
C ALA A 145 11.79 -7.17 -11.92
N ALA A 146 11.24 -8.16 -12.60
CA ALA A 146 10.42 -7.96 -13.81
C ALA A 146 9.20 -7.05 -13.57
N ASN A 147 8.67 -7.01 -12.35
CA ASN A 147 7.53 -6.19 -11.96
C ASN A 147 7.92 -4.97 -11.09
N ASP A 148 9.19 -4.58 -11.10
CA ASP A 148 9.67 -3.37 -10.43
C ASP A 148 9.09 -2.11 -11.09
N GLY A 149 8.56 -1.17 -10.29
CA GLY A 149 7.94 0.04 -10.80
C GLY A 149 8.91 0.94 -11.56
N ALA A 150 10.17 1.07 -11.10
CA ALA A 150 11.17 1.86 -11.81
C ALA A 150 11.52 1.24 -13.16
N LEU A 151 11.62 -0.10 -13.25
CA LEU A 151 11.82 -0.80 -14.52
C LEU A 151 10.63 -0.57 -15.48
N LYS A 152 9.40 -0.65 -14.98
CA LYS A 152 8.20 -0.43 -15.81
C LYS A 152 8.09 1.00 -16.33
N LEU A 153 8.60 1.97 -15.57
CA LEU A 153 8.61 3.39 -15.95
C LEU A 153 9.87 3.82 -16.72
N PHE A 154 10.84 2.92 -16.92
CA PHE A 154 12.08 3.23 -17.61
C PHE A 154 11.88 3.75 -19.04
N PRO A 155 10.96 3.21 -19.87
CA PRO A 155 10.67 3.80 -21.18
C PRO A 155 10.23 5.27 -21.13
N ALA A 156 9.45 5.63 -20.10
CA ALA A 156 9.04 7.03 -19.87
C ALA A 156 10.24 7.91 -19.51
N LEU A 157 11.12 7.44 -18.63
CA LEU A 157 12.38 8.14 -18.33
C LEU A 157 13.22 8.34 -19.58
N CYS A 158 13.40 7.31 -20.40
CA CYS A 158 14.17 7.41 -21.65
C CYS A 158 13.64 8.53 -22.56
N LYS A 159 12.32 8.58 -22.76
CA LYS A 159 11.70 9.60 -23.60
C LYS A 159 11.90 11.01 -23.05
N LEU A 160 11.65 11.21 -21.75
CA LEU A 160 11.82 12.51 -21.10
C LEU A 160 13.28 13.00 -21.13
N THR A 161 14.24 12.09 -20.98
CA THR A 161 15.65 12.41 -20.95
C THR A 161 16.32 12.32 -22.32
N LYS A 162 15.54 11.95 -23.36
CA LYS A 162 16.01 11.82 -24.77
C LYS A 162 17.15 10.84 -24.94
N ILE A 163 17.12 9.72 -24.23
CA ILE A 163 18.05 8.59 -24.40
C ILE A 163 17.40 7.51 -25.24
N ASP A 164 18.23 6.77 -25.96
CA ASP A 164 17.78 5.62 -26.75
C ASP A 164 17.72 4.37 -25.88
N CYS A 165 16.52 4.05 -25.37
CA CYS A 165 16.29 2.85 -24.55
C CYS A 165 16.73 1.56 -25.23
N SER A 166 16.73 1.46 -26.57
CA SER A 166 17.13 0.25 -27.28
C SER A 166 18.61 -0.08 -27.15
N LYS A 167 19.41 0.90 -26.74
CA LYS A 167 20.83 0.74 -26.44
C LYS A 167 21.11 0.30 -25.00
N VAL A 168 20.08 0.13 -24.18
CA VAL A 168 20.22 -0.30 -22.79
C VAL A 168 19.81 -1.76 -22.69
N ALA A 169 20.74 -2.62 -22.28
CA ALA A 169 20.43 -4.02 -22.02
C ALA A 169 19.68 -4.16 -20.69
N ILE A 170 18.58 -4.92 -20.69
CA ILE A 170 17.77 -5.16 -19.47
C ILE A 170 17.93 -6.62 -19.04
N THR A 171 18.29 -6.83 -17.77
CA THR A 171 18.37 -8.15 -17.15
C THR A 171 17.39 -8.25 -15.97
N ASN A 172 16.59 -9.33 -15.97
CA ASN A 172 15.66 -9.59 -14.87
C ASN A 172 16.24 -10.63 -13.90
N PHE A 173 16.05 -10.38 -12.61
CA PHE A 173 16.46 -11.28 -11.54
C PHE A 173 15.48 -11.20 -10.35
N ALA A 174 15.61 -12.14 -9.42
CA ALA A 174 14.80 -12.15 -8.22
C ALA A 174 15.10 -10.93 -7.32
N PRO A 175 14.11 -10.33 -6.66
CA PRO A 175 14.26 -9.12 -5.83
C PRO A 175 15.41 -9.14 -4.82
N ASN A 176 15.66 -10.30 -4.21
CA ASN A 176 16.69 -10.50 -3.19
C ASN A 176 18.13 -10.58 -3.73
N LEU A 177 18.31 -10.59 -5.05
CA LEU A 177 19.62 -10.60 -5.70
C LEU A 177 20.11 -9.22 -6.12
N ARG A 178 19.25 -8.19 -6.04
CA ARG A 178 19.49 -6.87 -6.64
C ARG A 178 20.79 -6.23 -6.18
N GLU A 179 20.98 -6.08 -4.89
CA GLU A 179 22.15 -5.43 -4.30
C GLU A 179 23.42 -6.21 -4.61
N GLN A 180 23.37 -7.53 -4.57
CA GLN A 180 24.49 -8.41 -4.92
C GLN A 180 24.88 -8.28 -6.41
N MET A 181 23.91 -8.36 -7.31
CA MET A 181 24.14 -8.24 -8.76
C MET A 181 24.83 -6.91 -9.11
N LEU A 182 24.37 -5.82 -8.48
CA LEU A 182 24.96 -4.49 -8.66
C LEU A 182 26.40 -4.43 -8.12
N MET A 183 26.61 -4.85 -6.88
CA MET A 183 27.93 -4.72 -6.24
C MET A 183 28.97 -5.64 -6.86
N GLN A 184 28.59 -6.80 -7.36
CA GLN A 184 29.46 -7.71 -8.10
C GLN A 184 29.72 -7.26 -9.56
N GLY A 185 29.07 -6.17 -10.02
CA GLY A 185 29.23 -5.66 -11.38
C GLY A 185 28.60 -6.55 -12.46
N GLN A 186 27.65 -7.41 -12.09
CA GLN A 186 26.88 -8.21 -13.05
C GLN A 186 25.85 -7.37 -13.80
N VAL A 187 25.49 -6.21 -13.25
CA VAL A 187 24.76 -5.12 -13.90
C VAL A 187 25.45 -3.79 -13.57
N ASP A 188 25.37 -2.83 -14.48
CA ASP A 188 25.92 -1.48 -14.31
C ASP A 188 25.02 -0.60 -13.41
N GLY A 189 23.72 -0.90 -13.37
CA GLY A 189 22.74 -0.23 -12.51
C GLY A 189 21.56 -1.13 -12.18
N ALA A 190 20.89 -0.83 -11.07
CA ALA A 190 19.78 -1.61 -10.56
C ALA A 190 18.53 -0.75 -10.37
N PHE A 191 17.41 -1.20 -10.93
CA PHE A 191 16.10 -0.57 -10.74
C PHE A 191 15.53 -0.82 -9.36
N GLY A 192 14.79 0.14 -8.84
CA GLY A 192 14.00 -0.03 -7.61
C GLY A 192 13.53 1.28 -7.01
N TYR A 193 13.07 1.20 -5.77
CA TYR A 193 12.73 2.33 -4.94
C TYR A 193 13.95 2.71 -4.10
N VAL A 194 14.24 4.00 -4.04
CA VAL A 194 15.47 4.53 -3.40
C VAL A 194 15.66 4.00 -1.98
N ASN A 195 14.65 4.11 -1.11
CA ASN A 195 14.76 3.65 0.27
C ASN A 195 14.76 2.11 0.38
N THR A 196 14.08 1.39 -0.53
CA THR A 196 14.17 -0.07 -0.56
C THR A 196 15.61 -0.52 -0.85
N ILE A 197 16.26 0.04 -1.87
CA ILE A 197 17.65 -0.29 -2.21
C ILE A 197 18.61 0.12 -1.10
N ARG A 198 18.50 1.38 -0.64
CA ARG A 198 19.38 1.95 0.40
C ARG A 198 19.45 1.05 1.63
N PHE A 199 18.30 0.69 2.18
CA PHE A 199 18.26 -0.09 3.43
C PHE A 199 18.50 -1.58 3.22
N SER A 200 18.22 -2.14 2.04
CA SER A 200 18.61 -3.52 1.71
C SER A 200 20.13 -3.63 1.56
N ALA A 201 20.78 -2.63 0.96
CA ALA A 201 22.24 -2.52 0.90
C ALA A 201 22.84 -2.45 2.31
N LYS A 202 22.27 -1.59 3.19
CA LYS A 202 22.71 -1.47 4.59
C LYS A 202 22.63 -2.80 5.35
N LEU A 203 21.54 -3.55 5.17
CA LEU A 203 21.36 -4.89 5.75
C LEU A 203 22.38 -5.91 5.22
N SER A 204 22.87 -5.71 3.99
CA SER A 204 23.92 -6.52 3.35
C SER A 204 25.33 -6.07 3.69
N GLY A 205 25.52 -5.13 4.62
CA GLY A 205 26.83 -4.60 5.01
C GLY A 205 27.43 -3.60 4.00
N ILE A 206 26.64 -3.11 3.06
CA ILE A 206 27.04 -2.08 2.09
C ILE A 206 26.67 -0.71 2.68
N ASP A 207 27.59 0.23 2.68
CA ASP A 207 27.34 1.64 3.04
C ASP A 207 26.76 2.36 1.80
N PRO A 208 25.44 2.60 1.75
CA PRO A 208 24.82 3.15 0.56
C PRO A 208 25.26 4.60 0.27
N ASP A 209 25.62 5.37 1.30
CA ASP A 209 26.01 6.76 1.15
C ASP A 209 27.43 6.91 0.58
N LYS A 210 28.30 5.91 0.78
CA LYS A 210 29.68 5.89 0.25
C LYS A 210 29.82 5.05 -1.02
N GLN A 211 29.05 3.95 -1.13
CA GLN A 211 29.27 2.93 -2.15
C GLN A 211 28.25 2.97 -3.29
N MET A 212 27.18 3.78 -3.15
CA MET A 212 26.11 3.86 -4.15
C MET A 212 25.81 5.30 -4.54
N ARG A 213 25.26 5.47 -5.74
CA ARG A 213 24.62 6.70 -6.23
C ARG A 213 23.24 6.33 -6.75
N PHE A 214 22.27 7.22 -6.52
CA PHE A 214 20.89 7.05 -6.93
C PHE A 214 20.54 8.09 -8.00
N ILE A 215 20.06 7.61 -9.15
CA ILE A 215 19.58 8.44 -10.27
C ILE A 215 18.06 8.41 -10.20
N ASN A 216 17.49 9.39 -9.49
CA ASN A 216 16.06 9.41 -9.18
C ASN A 216 15.27 9.96 -10.35
N TYR A 217 14.18 9.32 -10.70
CA TYR A 217 13.33 9.71 -11.82
C TYR A 217 12.65 11.08 -11.63
N GLY A 218 12.33 11.41 -10.37
CA GLY A 218 11.77 12.73 -10.01
C GLY A 218 12.65 13.91 -10.43
N ASP A 219 13.98 13.73 -10.42
CA ASP A 219 14.94 14.77 -10.82
C ASP A 219 14.91 15.06 -12.34
N TYR A 220 14.23 14.19 -13.10
CA TYR A 220 14.15 14.25 -14.58
C TYR A 220 12.71 14.46 -15.08
N GLY A 221 11.86 15.10 -14.28
CA GLY A 221 10.53 15.52 -14.68
C GLY A 221 9.40 14.51 -14.43
N MET A 222 9.69 13.41 -13.74
CA MET A 222 8.69 12.40 -13.35
C MET A 222 8.17 12.67 -11.94
N ASP A 223 7.50 13.81 -11.74
CA ASP A 223 6.79 14.13 -10.49
C ASP A 223 5.47 13.34 -10.43
N LEU A 224 5.57 12.07 -10.07
CA LEU A 224 4.49 11.10 -10.08
C LEU A 224 4.09 10.71 -8.65
N TYR A 225 2.83 10.33 -8.48
CA TYR A 225 2.43 9.46 -7.38
C TYR A 225 3.04 8.07 -7.56
N SER A 226 3.05 7.26 -6.49
CA SER A 226 3.43 5.86 -6.60
C SER A 226 2.41 4.96 -5.90
N ASN A 227 2.77 4.32 -4.80
CA ASN A 227 1.94 3.26 -4.25
C ASN A 227 0.63 3.75 -3.65
N ALA A 228 -0.43 3.10 -4.07
CA ALA A 228 -1.81 3.34 -3.64
C ALA A 228 -2.49 2.02 -3.24
N ILE A 229 -3.58 2.12 -2.52
CA ILE A 229 -4.52 1.03 -2.29
C ILE A 229 -5.37 0.87 -3.55
N ILE A 230 -5.26 -0.30 -4.15
CA ILE A 230 -5.94 -0.69 -5.39
C ILE A 230 -7.02 -1.71 -5.04
N VAL A 231 -8.24 -1.49 -5.50
CA VAL A 231 -9.41 -2.31 -5.17
C VAL A 231 -10.06 -2.85 -6.43
N SER A 232 -10.52 -4.10 -6.42
CA SER A 232 -11.22 -4.65 -7.56
C SER A 232 -12.55 -3.93 -7.82
N LYS A 233 -12.90 -3.71 -9.08
CA LYS A 233 -14.22 -3.15 -9.45
C LYS A 233 -15.37 -3.99 -8.90
N LYS A 234 -15.18 -5.30 -8.80
CA LYS A 234 -16.17 -6.21 -8.21
C LYS A 234 -16.43 -5.85 -6.75
N LEU A 235 -15.38 -5.70 -5.94
CA LEU A 235 -15.53 -5.36 -4.51
C LEU A 235 -16.17 -3.99 -4.33
N VAL A 236 -15.77 -2.99 -5.13
CA VAL A 236 -16.38 -1.65 -5.15
C VAL A 236 -17.88 -1.71 -5.44
N LYS A 237 -18.27 -2.51 -6.43
CA LYS A 237 -19.67 -2.62 -6.86
C LYS A 237 -20.54 -3.41 -5.87
N GLU A 238 -20.02 -4.54 -5.39
CA GLU A 238 -20.81 -5.49 -4.59
C GLU A 238 -20.81 -5.16 -3.10
N LYS A 239 -19.71 -4.57 -2.59
CA LYS A 239 -19.49 -4.32 -1.16
C LYS A 239 -18.82 -2.96 -0.90
N PRO A 240 -19.38 -1.83 -1.34
CA PRO A 240 -18.77 -0.51 -1.18
C PRO A 240 -18.49 -0.16 0.29
N GLU A 241 -19.35 -0.59 1.24
CA GLU A 241 -19.14 -0.33 2.68
C GLU A 241 -17.92 -1.08 3.24
N VAL A 242 -17.59 -2.25 2.68
CA VAL A 242 -16.36 -2.97 3.05
C VAL A 242 -15.12 -2.19 2.60
N VAL A 243 -15.17 -1.58 1.41
CA VAL A 243 -14.07 -0.71 0.93
C VAL A 243 -13.93 0.52 1.83
N ARG A 244 -15.05 1.18 2.21
CA ARG A 244 -15.03 2.31 3.16
C ARG A 244 -14.45 1.90 4.50
N GLY A 245 -14.88 0.76 5.04
CA GLY A 245 -14.38 0.20 6.29
C GLY A 245 -12.88 -0.10 6.23
N PHE A 246 -12.40 -0.69 5.14
CA PHE A 246 -10.99 -0.95 4.94
C PHE A 246 -10.17 0.36 4.96
N VAL A 247 -10.60 1.38 4.22
CA VAL A 247 -9.90 2.67 4.17
C VAL A 247 -9.92 3.39 5.52
N ARG A 248 -11.04 3.35 6.26
CA ARG A 248 -11.11 3.91 7.64
C ARG A 248 -10.13 3.21 8.58
N ALA A 249 -10.11 1.86 8.56
CA ALA A 249 -9.21 1.06 9.38
C ALA A 249 -7.74 1.35 9.07
N LEU A 250 -7.39 1.42 7.79
CA LEU A 250 -6.04 1.77 7.35
C LEU A 250 -5.66 3.19 7.77
N ASN A 251 -6.52 4.17 7.52
CA ASN A 251 -6.24 5.57 7.90
C ASN A 251 -5.98 5.71 9.40
N LYS A 252 -6.76 5.00 10.24
CA LYS A 252 -6.53 4.97 11.68
C LYS A 252 -5.18 4.37 12.05
N ALA A 253 -4.79 3.28 11.40
CA ALA A 253 -3.47 2.67 11.60
C ALA A 253 -2.32 3.56 11.12
N VAL A 254 -2.51 4.30 10.03
CA VAL A 254 -1.57 5.33 9.57
C VAL A 254 -1.37 6.39 10.64
N ILE A 255 -2.46 6.97 11.16
CA ILE A 255 -2.40 7.98 12.23
C ILE A 255 -1.67 7.47 13.47
N ASP A 256 -1.95 6.25 13.89
CA ASP A 256 -1.29 5.65 15.06
C ASP A 256 0.19 5.37 14.79
N SER A 257 0.54 4.91 13.59
CA SER A 257 1.93 4.65 13.20
C SER A 257 2.75 5.93 13.03
N LEU A 258 2.13 7.04 12.63
CA LEU A 258 2.77 8.35 12.59
C LEU A 258 3.11 8.85 14.01
N LYS A 259 2.26 8.54 15.00
CA LYS A 259 2.51 8.88 16.41
C LYS A 259 3.57 7.98 17.06
N ASP A 260 3.63 6.71 16.64
CA ASP A 260 4.58 5.73 17.13
C ASP A 260 5.08 4.83 15.99
N PRO A 261 6.12 5.25 15.26
CA PRO A 261 6.74 4.46 14.18
C PRO A 261 7.23 3.07 14.63
N LYS A 262 7.64 2.93 15.90
CA LYS A 262 8.09 1.64 16.45
C LYS A 262 6.97 0.61 16.45
N MET A 263 5.72 1.03 16.61
CA MET A 263 4.56 0.15 16.53
C MET A 263 4.46 -0.52 15.15
N ALA A 264 4.65 0.25 14.07
CA ALA A 264 4.62 -0.28 12.70
C ALA A 264 5.71 -1.33 12.48
N VAL A 265 6.94 -1.05 12.92
CA VAL A 265 8.06 -1.99 12.82
C VAL A 265 7.83 -3.25 13.67
N ALA A 266 7.30 -3.09 14.89
CA ALA A 266 6.98 -4.24 15.76
C ALA A 266 5.89 -5.14 15.14
N ALA A 267 4.91 -4.56 14.44
CA ALA A 267 3.87 -5.31 13.74
C ALA A 267 4.43 -6.10 12.56
N VAL A 268 5.44 -5.56 11.85
CA VAL A 268 6.18 -6.29 10.81
C VAL A 268 6.99 -7.43 11.44
N ALA A 269 7.71 -7.19 12.54
CA ALA A 269 8.56 -8.18 13.21
C ALA A 269 7.79 -9.42 13.68
N LYS A 270 6.50 -9.30 14.01
CA LYS A 270 5.64 -10.45 14.33
C LYS A 270 5.43 -11.40 13.14
N ARG A 271 5.50 -10.89 11.91
CA ARG A 271 5.24 -11.63 10.68
C ARG A 271 6.52 -12.05 9.97
N GLU A 272 7.60 -11.31 10.20
CA GLU A 272 8.94 -11.56 9.66
C GLU A 272 9.98 -11.42 10.79
N PRO A 273 10.16 -12.47 11.60
CA PRO A 273 11.02 -12.40 12.79
C PRO A 273 12.50 -12.13 12.50
N LEU A 274 12.93 -12.31 11.25
CA LEU A 274 14.33 -12.14 10.85
C LEU A 274 14.71 -10.71 10.46
N ILE A 275 13.76 -9.76 10.49
CA ILE A 275 14.08 -8.35 10.21
C ILE A 275 15.00 -7.75 11.28
N ASN A 276 15.76 -6.73 10.89
CA ASN A 276 16.50 -5.89 11.83
C ASN A 276 15.62 -4.68 12.21
N PRO A 277 15.03 -4.63 13.42
CA PRO A 277 14.08 -3.58 13.77
C PRO A 277 14.66 -2.17 13.72
N ALA A 278 15.95 -1.99 14.01
CA ALA A 278 16.59 -0.68 13.96
C ALA A 278 16.68 -0.17 12.51
N VAL A 279 17.10 -1.01 11.58
CA VAL A 279 17.19 -0.66 10.15
C VAL A 279 15.80 -0.46 9.55
N GLU A 280 14.82 -1.26 9.96
CA GLU A 280 13.45 -1.12 9.48
C GLU A 280 12.78 0.15 10.02
N LEU A 281 13.13 0.63 11.22
CA LEU A 281 12.68 1.91 11.73
C LEU A 281 13.27 3.07 10.89
N GLU A 282 14.58 3.03 10.62
CA GLU A 282 15.20 4.02 9.74
C GLU A 282 14.58 4.02 8.34
N ARG A 283 14.27 2.82 7.79
CA ARG A 283 13.57 2.69 6.51
C ARG A 283 12.18 3.31 6.56
N PHE A 284 11.43 3.04 7.63
CA PHE A 284 10.09 3.58 7.82
C PHE A 284 10.14 5.12 7.87
N ASP A 285 11.02 5.69 8.68
CA ASP A 285 11.19 7.15 8.81
C ASP A 285 11.62 7.80 7.48
N ALA A 286 12.55 7.17 6.76
CA ALA A 286 12.95 7.63 5.43
C ALA A 286 11.78 7.56 4.42
N THR A 287 10.96 6.52 4.48
CA THR A 287 9.77 6.42 3.60
C THR A 287 8.74 7.51 3.92
N LEU A 288 8.49 7.78 5.19
CA LEU A 288 7.63 8.90 5.57
C LEU A 288 8.14 10.22 4.99
N LYS A 289 9.43 10.49 5.12
CA LYS A 289 10.06 11.74 4.71
C LYS A 289 10.16 11.90 3.20
N ASP A 290 10.66 10.88 2.53
CA ASP A 290 11.12 10.98 1.14
C ASP A 290 10.05 10.54 0.13
N GLU A 291 9.14 9.63 0.52
CA GLU A 291 8.18 9.02 -0.40
C GLU A 291 6.73 9.42 -0.09
N MET A 292 6.38 9.65 1.17
CA MET A 292 5.02 10.00 1.57
C MET A 292 4.83 11.51 1.74
N ASN A 293 5.79 12.23 2.31
CA ASN A 293 5.65 13.63 2.67
C ASN A 293 5.78 14.57 1.46
N HIS A 294 4.65 14.95 0.89
CA HIS A 294 4.55 15.95 -0.18
C HIS A 294 3.80 17.20 0.32
N PRO A 295 4.14 18.43 -0.13
CA PRO A 295 3.48 19.66 0.31
C PRO A 295 1.97 19.67 0.16
N GLU A 296 1.41 18.94 -0.82
CA GLU A 296 -0.04 18.85 -1.03
C GLU A 296 -0.79 18.23 0.16
N ILE A 297 -0.14 17.38 0.97
CA ILE A 297 -0.76 16.71 2.12
C ILE A 297 -1.33 17.73 3.11
N ALA A 298 -0.65 18.85 3.33
CA ALA A 298 -1.14 19.92 4.19
C ALA A 298 -2.50 20.47 3.72
N ARG A 299 -2.76 20.44 2.41
CA ARG A 299 -4.00 20.92 1.80
C ARG A 299 -5.06 19.82 1.71
N ILE A 300 -4.71 18.66 1.13
CA ILE A 300 -5.69 17.62 0.79
C ILE A 300 -5.70 16.42 1.74
N GLY A 301 -4.68 16.26 2.59
CA GLY A 301 -4.49 15.10 3.47
C GLY A 301 -3.84 13.91 2.77
N LEU A 302 -3.12 13.10 3.54
CA LEU A 302 -2.58 11.83 3.08
C LEU A 302 -3.73 10.87 2.72
N GLY A 303 -3.56 10.11 1.67
CA GLY A 303 -4.59 9.21 1.12
C GLY A 303 -5.33 9.81 -0.07
N ASN A 304 -5.41 11.13 -0.13
CA ASN A 304 -6.06 11.86 -1.22
C ASN A 304 -5.06 12.22 -2.34
N ILE A 305 -5.59 12.66 -3.47
CA ILE A 305 -4.81 13.14 -4.63
C ILE A 305 -5.26 14.53 -5.06
N ASP A 306 -4.38 15.20 -5.80
CA ASP A 306 -4.72 16.36 -6.61
C ASP A 306 -5.01 15.88 -8.05
N ASP A 307 -6.25 16.04 -8.50
CA ASP A 307 -6.71 15.56 -9.81
C ASP A 307 -5.89 16.17 -10.96
N THR A 308 -5.48 17.44 -10.83
CA THR A 308 -4.65 18.11 -11.83
C THR A 308 -3.25 17.44 -11.92
N ARG A 309 -2.68 17.09 -10.77
CA ARG A 309 -1.39 16.41 -10.71
C ARG A 309 -1.50 14.98 -11.25
N LEU A 310 -2.55 14.24 -10.89
CA LEU A 310 -2.76 12.90 -11.44
C LEU A 310 -3.00 12.96 -12.95
N LYS A 311 -3.77 13.92 -13.43
CA LYS A 311 -3.96 14.10 -14.87
C LYS A 311 -2.64 14.35 -15.61
N LYS A 312 -1.77 15.20 -15.07
CA LYS A 312 -0.42 15.41 -15.64
C LYS A 312 0.40 14.13 -15.68
N ALA A 313 0.34 13.33 -14.60
CA ALA A 313 1.01 12.02 -14.55
C ALA A 313 0.49 11.08 -15.65
N ILE A 314 -0.84 11.00 -15.84
CA ILE A 314 -1.47 10.23 -16.91
C ILE A 314 -0.96 10.70 -18.27
N ASP A 315 -0.99 12.01 -18.53
CA ASP A 315 -0.57 12.59 -19.82
C ASP A 315 0.92 12.26 -20.11
N ILE A 316 1.79 12.41 -19.11
CA ILE A 316 3.22 12.06 -19.22
C ILE A 316 3.39 10.58 -19.58
N LEU A 317 2.70 9.68 -18.90
CA LEU A 317 2.84 8.23 -19.10
C LEU A 317 2.28 7.79 -20.45
N VAL A 318 1.12 8.33 -20.83
CA VAL A 318 0.48 8.03 -22.12
C VAL A 318 1.38 8.45 -23.27
N ASP A 319 1.90 9.69 -23.22
CA ASP A 319 2.80 10.20 -24.24
C ASP A 319 4.15 9.41 -24.24
N ALA A 320 4.77 9.27 -23.09
CA ALA A 320 6.10 8.67 -22.98
C ALA A 320 6.11 7.17 -23.32
N SER A 321 5.08 6.43 -22.92
CA SER A 321 4.98 4.98 -23.20
C SER A 321 4.12 4.64 -24.41
N GLN A 322 3.65 5.67 -25.15
CA GLN A 322 2.79 5.50 -26.34
C GLN A 322 1.59 4.59 -26.05
N LEU A 323 0.91 4.85 -24.93
CA LEU A 323 -0.22 4.05 -24.52
C LEU A 323 -1.41 4.24 -25.46
N PRO A 324 -2.21 3.19 -25.74
CA PRO A 324 -3.26 3.22 -26.75
C PRO A 324 -4.44 4.14 -26.43
N ARG A 325 -4.61 4.50 -25.12
CA ARG A 325 -5.71 5.33 -24.64
C ARG A 325 -5.24 6.17 -23.45
N THR A 326 -5.79 7.37 -23.34
CA THR A 326 -5.63 8.23 -22.15
C THR A 326 -6.77 7.95 -21.17
N PRO A 327 -6.51 7.25 -20.03
CA PRO A 327 -7.52 7.08 -19.00
C PRO A 327 -7.92 8.44 -18.39
N LYS A 328 -9.17 8.55 -17.96
CA LYS A 328 -9.62 9.68 -17.16
C LYS A 328 -9.15 9.50 -15.70
N VAL A 329 -9.06 10.60 -14.96
CA VAL A 329 -8.70 10.57 -13.54
C VAL A 329 -9.62 9.65 -12.75
N GLU A 330 -10.93 9.72 -13.00
CA GLU A 330 -11.96 8.91 -12.30
C GLU A 330 -11.90 7.42 -12.63
N GLU A 331 -11.20 7.04 -13.69
CA GLU A 331 -10.95 5.63 -14.02
C GLU A 331 -9.75 5.07 -13.23
N ILE A 332 -8.90 5.94 -12.69
CA ILE A 332 -7.69 5.59 -11.96
C ILE A 332 -7.88 5.73 -10.46
N PHE A 333 -8.50 6.82 -10.01
CA PHE A 333 -8.72 7.11 -8.60
C PHE A 333 -10.15 7.56 -8.32
N THR A 334 -10.70 7.16 -7.18
CA THR A 334 -11.97 7.66 -6.68
C THR A 334 -11.84 8.20 -5.27
N HIS A 335 -12.37 9.40 -5.04
CA HIS A 335 -12.45 10.04 -3.72
C HIS A 335 -13.56 9.45 -2.83
N GLU A 336 -14.45 8.65 -3.40
CA GLU A 336 -15.69 8.18 -2.75
C GLU A 336 -15.45 7.46 -1.41
N PHE A 337 -14.35 6.75 -1.27
CA PHE A 337 -14.07 5.90 -0.11
C PHE A 337 -13.17 6.56 0.93
N LEU A 338 -12.71 7.77 0.68
CA LEU A 338 -11.86 8.49 1.62
C LEU A 338 -12.64 8.87 2.90
N PRO A 339 -11.98 8.85 4.07
CA PRO A 339 -12.51 9.48 5.26
C PRO A 339 -12.78 10.97 5.04
N PRO A 340 -13.61 11.60 5.89
CA PRO A 340 -13.77 13.05 5.86
C PRO A 340 -12.42 13.76 5.84
N PRO A 341 -12.27 14.89 5.12
CA PRO A 341 -10.98 15.59 4.99
C PRO A 341 -10.32 16.00 6.32
N ALA A 342 -11.13 16.15 7.39
CA ALA A 342 -10.66 16.45 8.74
C ALA A 342 -9.94 15.26 9.39
N ASP A 343 -10.25 14.04 8.97
CA ASP A 343 -9.72 12.81 9.53
C ASP A 343 -8.47 12.30 8.80
N LEU A 344 -8.12 12.92 7.66
CA LEU A 344 -6.91 12.60 6.92
C LEU A 344 -5.70 13.29 7.53
N PRO A 345 -4.53 12.61 7.68
CA PRO A 345 -3.31 13.23 8.17
C PRO A 345 -2.89 14.42 7.30
N LYS A 346 -2.71 15.59 7.91
CA LYS A 346 -2.26 16.84 7.24
C LYS A 346 -0.77 17.10 7.42
N ALA A 347 -0.12 16.38 8.33
CA ALA A 347 1.31 16.38 8.58
C ALA A 347 1.76 14.96 8.93
N LEU A 348 2.98 14.61 8.60
CA LEU A 348 3.55 13.28 8.87
C LEU A 348 4.58 13.32 10.00
N PHE A 349 4.93 14.53 10.48
CA PHE A 349 5.87 14.80 11.57
C PHE A 349 5.31 15.87 12.49
#